data_fe1e0dcb7dce336e5663efd08b3920d3
#
_entry.id   fe1e0dcb7dce336e5663efd08b3920d3
#
_cell.length_a   1.000
_cell.length_b   1.000
_cell.length_c   1.000
_cell.angle_alpha   90.00
_cell.angle_beta   90.00
_cell.angle_gamma   90.00
#
_symmetry.space_group_name_H-M   'P 1'
#
loop_
_entity.id
_entity.type
_entity.pdbx_description
1 polymer ?
#
loop_
_entity_poly.entity_id
_entity_poly.type
_entity_poly.pdbx_seq_one_letter_code
_entity_poly.pdbx_strand_id
1 'polypeptide(L)'
;MKAMLKIKLNELPTSIKIAFICFYVFIVLGFIFAHLILHFKLNSSFTPKDILDYYKGNEALLKFQKTPLELSETSHFHSFSSPVIAFILSIFFAFTKLNEFFKNLIIILCFISIFMLIINPWLLTFGPAFLVYLKYISSIILVFTFLFMGFVVIKNML
;
A
#
# COMPACT_ATOMS: atom_id res chain seq x y z
N MET A 1 -16.73 -13.72 29.54
CA MET A 1 -15.77 -12.81 28.88
C MET A 1 -16.43 -12.26 27.61
N LYS A 2 -17.34 -11.29 27.72
CA LYS A 2 -18.09 -10.69 26.60
C LYS A 2 -18.47 -9.23 26.94
N ALA A 3 -17.48 -8.43 27.27
CA ALA A 3 -17.61 -6.99 27.20
C ALA A 3 -16.46 -6.48 26.31
N MET A 4 -16.42 -6.92 25.04
CA MET A 4 -15.66 -6.18 24.05
C MET A 4 -16.29 -4.80 24.00
N LEU A 5 -15.55 -3.82 24.45
CA LEU A 5 -15.88 -2.40 24.33
C LEU A 5 -16.44 -2.17 22.92
N LYS A 6 -17.76 -1.92 22.82
CA LYS A 6 -18.38 -1.50 21.56
C LYS A 6 -17.98 -0.05 21.34
N ILE A 7 -16.72 0.16 20.96
CA ILE A 7 -16.23 1.48 20.56
C ILE A 7 -16.98 1.86 19.28
N LYS A 8 -17.76 2.92 19.35
CA LYS A 8 -18.39 3.49 18.17
C LYS A 8 -17.55 4.66 17.68
N LEU A 9 -17.16 4.62 16.42
CA LEU A 9 -16.29 5.63 15.82
C LEU A 9 -16.87 7.06 15.92
N ASN A 10 -18.18 7.19 15.84
CA ASN A 10 -18.86 8.50 15.97
C ASN A 10 -18.83 9.06 17.41
N GLU A 11 -18.61 8.22 18.42
CA GLU A 11 -18.51 8.62 19.84
C GLU A 11 -17.05 8.92 20.26
N LEU A 12 -16.09 8.78 19.36
CA LEU A 12 -14.67 9.10 19.63
C LEU A 12 -14.48 10.61 19.91
N PRO A 13 -13.55 10.97 20.81
CA PRO A 13 -13.14 12.36 21.01
C PRO A 13 -12.75 13.06 19.71
N THR A 14 -13.11 14.33 19.59
CA THR A 14 -12.82 15.15 18.40
C THR A 14 -11.32 15.15 18.04
N SER A 15 -10.44 15.14 19.04
CA SER A 15 -8.99 15.08 18.85
C SER A 15 -8.55 13.81 18.11
N ILE A 16 -9.15 12.65 18.43
CA ILE A 16 -8.85 11.38 17.74
C ILE A 16 -9.35 11.42 16.29
N LYS A 17 -10.56 11.97 16.08
CA LYS A 17 -11.11 12.13 14.72
C LYS A 17 -10.22 13.03 13.85
N ILE A 18 -9.81 14.18 14.39
CA ILE A 18 -8.90 15.11 13.68
C ILE A 18 -7.57 14.42 13.38
N ALA A 19 -6.96 13.74 14.36
CA ALA A 19 -5.69 13.05 14.18
C ALA A 19 -5.80 11.98 13.07
N PHE A 20 -6.90 11.21 13.04
CA PHE A 20 -7.12 10.20 12.00
C PHE A 20 -7.30 10.84 10.62
N ILE A 21 -8.07 11.93 10.51
CA ILE A 21 -8.27 12.64 9.22
C ILE A 21 -6.92 13.19 8.72
N CYS A 22 -6.14 13.84 9.57
CA CYS A 22 -4.80 14.31 9.19
C CYS A 22 -3.90 13.17 8.74
N PHE A 23 -3.87 12.08 9.49
CA PHE A 23 -3.12 10.88 9.12
C PHE A 23 -3.55 10.34 7.76
N TYR A 24 -4.84 10.26 7.49
CA TYR A 24 -5.35 9.77 6.20
C TYR A 24 -5.01 10.71 5.04
N VAL A 25 -5.02 12.03 5.25
CA VAL A 25 -4.56 13.01 4.26
C VAL A 25 -3.10 12.75 3.89
N PHE A 26 -2.22 12.49 4.86
CA PHE A 26 -0.83 12.14 4.57
C PHE A 26 -0.68 10.83 3.81
N ILE A 27 -1.53 9.84 4.04
CA ILE A 27 -1.55 8.59 3.23
C ILE A 27 -1.88 8.92 1.78
N VAL A 28 -2.92 9.72 1.53
CA VAL A 28 -3.32 10.12 0.17
C VAL A 28 -2.19 10.89 -0.53
N LEU A 29 -1.58 11.85 0.16
CA LEU A 29 -0.41 12.59 -0.35
C LEU A 29 0.75 11.64 -0.66
N GLY A 30 1.02 10.66 0.21
CA GLY A 30 2.05 9.65 -0.02
C GLY A 30 1.82 8.86 -1.31
N PHE A 31 0.58 8.46 -1.63
CA PHE A 31 0.26 7.81 -2.91
C PHE A 31 0.46 8.73 -4.10
N ILE A 32 0.07 10.02 -3.99
CA ILE A 32 0.31 11.01 -5.06
C ILE A 32 1.81 11.13 -5.33
N PHE A 33 2.64 11.30 -4.29
CA PHE A 33 4.08 11.39 -4.46
C PHE A 33 4.71 10.09 -4.97
N ALA A 34 4.22 8.92 -4.52
CA ALA A 34 4.68 7.64 -5.04
C ALA A 34 4.38 7.52 -6.55
N HIS A 35 3.20 7.95 -6.99
CA HIS A 35 2.85 7.98 -8.40
C HIS A 35 3.73 8.94 -9.20
N LEU A 36 3.99 10.14 -8.69
CA LEU A 36 4.90 11.11 -9.32
C LEU A 36 6.33 10.56 -9.46
N ILE A 37 6.86 9.92 -8.41
CA ILE A 37 8.18 9.29 -8.45
C ILE A 37 8.24 8.22 -9.57
N LEU A 38 7.22 7.37 -9.66
CA LEU A 38 7.14 6.35 -10.71
C LEU A 38 7.06 7.00 -12.09
N HIS A 39 6.25 8.05 -12.24
CA HIS A 39 6.12 8.80 -13.48
C HIS A 39 7.48 9.34 -13.99
N PHE A 40 8.26 9.95 -13.12
CA PHE A 40 9.60 10.44 -13.47
C PHE A 40 10.60 9.32 -13.74
N LYS A 41 10.55 8.23 -12.96
CA LYS A 41 11.48 7.09 -13.13
C LYS A 41 11.21 6.25 -14.39
N LEU A 42 9.95 6.16 -14.82
CA LEU A 42 9.53 5.33 -15.95
C LEU A 42 9.28 6.12 -17.24
N ASN A 43 9.73 7.39 -17.33
CA ASN A 43 9.52 8.26 -18.50
C ASN A 43 8.05 8.30 -18.95
N SER A 44 7.12 8.35 -18.01
CA SER A 44 5.68 8.60 -18.20
C SER A 44 4.84 7.46 -18.81
N SER A 45 5.40 6.34 -19.22
CA SER A 45 4.62 5.34 -19.97
C SER A 45 4.00 4.23 -19.12
N PHE A 46 4.49 3.93 -17.94
CA PHE A 46 3.97 2.88 -17.05
C PHE A 46 3.71 1.52 -17.73
N THR A 47 4.39 1.23 -18.85
CA THR A 47 4.18 -0.04 -19.53
C THR A 47 4.87 -1.18 -18.78
N PRO A 48 4.43 -2.43 -18.97
CA PRO A 48 5.13 -3.60 -18.43
C PRO A 48 6.62 -3.62 -18.81
N LYS A 49 6.96 -3.17 -20.03
CA LYS A 49 8.32 -3.07 -20.52
C LYS A 49 9.13 -2.06 -19.70
N ASP A 50 8.61 -0.85 -19.46
CA ASP A 50 9.34 0.18 -18.71
C ASP A 50 9.64 -0.25 -17.28
N ILE A 51 8.71 -0.97 -16.65
CA ILE A 51 8.94 -1.54 -15.32
C ILE A 51 10.01 -2.62 -15.36
N LEU A 52 10.01 -3.50 -16.37
CA LEU A 52 11.04 -4.51 -16.53
C LEU A 52 12.40 -3.88 -16.81
N ASP A 53 12.47 -2.88 -17.69
CA ASP A 53 13.69 -2.14 -17.99
C ASP A 53 14.24 -1.43 -16.74
N TYR A 54 13.37 -0.97 -15.84
CA TYR A 54 13.78 -0.36 -14.57
C TYR A 54 14.40 -1.35 -13.59
N TYR A 55 13.88 -2.60 -13.51
CA TYR A 55 14.38 -3.59 -12.55
C TYR A 55 15.49 -4.48 -13.14
N LYS A 56 15.35 -4.94 -14.38
CA LYS A 56 16.30 -5.84 -15.05
C LYS A 56 17.41 -5.11 -15.77
N GLY A 57 17.25 -3.81 -16.00
CA GLY A 57 18.11 -3.04 -16.85
C GLY A 57 17.76 -3.18 -18.35
N ASN A 58 18.31 -2.29 -19.15
CA ASN A 58 18.21 -2.28 -20.61
C ASN A 58 19.45 -1.57 -21.17
N GLU A 59 20.36 -2.33 -21.78
CA GLU A 59 21.64 -1.80 -22.29
C GLU A 59 21.43 -0.71 -23.37
N ALA A 60 20.41 -0.87 -24.22
CA ALA A 60 20.10 0.12 -25.26
C ALA A 60 19.67 1.48 -24.67
N LEU A 61 19.16 1.50 -23.44
CA LEU A 61 18.75 2.70 -22.70
C LEU A 61 19.76 3.10 -21.63
N LEU A 62 20.92 2.46 -21.57
CA LEU A 62 21.95 2.66 -20.54
C LEU A 62 21.39 2.50 -19.11
N LYS A 63 20.41 1.63 -18.94
CA LYS A 63 19.83 1.30 -17.64
C LYS A 63 20.47 0.02 -17.10
N PHE A 64 21.05 0.10 -15.91
CA PHE A 64 21.62 -1.06 -15.23
C PHE A 64 20.54 -1.80 -14.43
N GLN A 65 20.73 -3.12 -14.29
CA GLN A 65 19.92 -3.94 -13.41
C GLN A 65 20.02 -3.45 -11.97
N LYS A 66 18.92 -3.51 -11.23
CA LYS A 66 18.90 -3.16 -9.79
C LYS A 66 19.80 -4.09 -8.99
N THR A 67 20.65 -3.49 -8.18
CA THR A 67 21.55 -4.23 -7.30
C THR A 67 20.82 -4.80 -6.08
N PRO A 68 21.31 -5.88 -5.45
CA PRO A 68 20.75 -6.38 -4.19
C PRO A 68 20.70 -5.31 -3.09
N LEU A 69 21.64 -4.37 -3.07
CA LEU A 69 21.64 -3.27 -2.11
C LEU A 69 20.44 -2.34 -2.31
N GLU A 70 20.21 -1.85 -3.54
CA GLU A 70 19.06 -1.00 -3.87
C GLU A 70 17.73 -1.69 -3.58
N LEU A 71 17.63 -3.01 -3.84
CA LEU A 71 16.46 -3.81 -3.55
C LEU A 71 16.25 -3.95 -2.05
N SER A 72 17.32 -4.17 -1.28
CA SER A 72 17.26 -4.26 0.19
C SER A 72 16.82 -2.95 0.82
N GLU A 73 17.36 -1.80 0.38
CA GLU A 73 16.95 -0.47 0.85
C GLU A 73 15.46 -0.22 0.63
N THR A 74 14.95 -0.53 -0.58
CA THR A 74 13.54 -0.39 -0.91
C THR A 74 12.67 -1.31 -0.05
N SER A 75 13.06 -2.59 0.08
CA SER A 75 12.33 -3.58 0.89
C SER A 75 12.35 -3.22 2.37
N HIS A 76 13.48 -2.77 2.90
CA HIS A 76 13.61 -2.33 4.28
C HIS A 76 12.64 -1.17 4.60
N PHE A 77 12.65 -0.12 3.78
CA PHE A 77 11.74 1.01 3.96
C PHE A 77 10.27 0.58 3.98
N HIS A 78 9.84 -0.24 3.00
CA HIS A 78 8.45 -0.71 2.92
C HIS A 78 8.09 -1.72 4.00
N SER A 79 9.04 -2.48 4.54
CA SER A 79 8.80 -3.45 5.62
C SER A 79 8.41 -2.80 6.94
N PHE A 80 8.79 -1.56 7.19
CA PHE A 80 8.42 -0.82 8.39
C PHE A 80 7.25 0.13 8.16
N SER A 81 7.32 0.96 7.13
CA SER A 81 6.33 2.02 6.92
C SER A 81 4.95 1.48 6.56
N SER A 82 4.86 0.59 5.58
CA SER A 82 3.57 0.14 5.05
C SER A 82 2.76 -0.72 6.04
N PRO A 83 3.35 -1.70 6.77
CA PRO A 83 2.62 -2.47 7.77
C PRO A 83 2.12 -1.62 8.94
N VAL A 84 2.87 -0.60 9.37
CA VAL A 84 2.43 0.30 10.46
C VAL A 84 1.20 1.10 10.02
N ILE A 85 1.22 1.65 8.81
CA ILE A 85 0.06 2.36 8.25
C ILE A 85 -1.14 1.44 8.13
N ALA A 86 -0.95 0.23 7.56
CA ALA A 86 -2.00 -0.77 7.43
C ALA A 86 -2.58 -1.20 8.78
N PHE A 87 -1.74 -1.37 9.78
CA PHE A 87 -2.15 -1.75 11.13
C PHE A 87 -3.04 -0.66 11.75
N ILE A 88 -2.65 0.60 11.69
CA ILE A 88 -3.44 1.72 12.21
C ILE A 88 -4.79 1.80 11.50
N LEU A 89 -4.80 1.75 10.15
CA LEU A 89 -6.04 1.74 9.37
C LEU A 89 -6.94 0.56 9.74
N SER A 90 -6.35 -0.64 9.88
CA SER A 90 -7.10 -1.86 10.20
C SER A 90 -7.73 -1.81 11.58
N ILE A 91 -7.07 -1.22 12.59
CA ILE A 91 -7.65 -1.04 13.92
C ILE A 91 -8.93 -0.19 13.84
N PHE A 92 -8.87 0.98 13.21
CA PHE A 92 -10.04 1.84 13.07
C PHE A 92 -11.12 1.20 12.18
N PHE A 93 -10.71 0.53 11.10
CA PHE A 93 -11.62 -0.16 10.18
C PHE A 93 -12.38 -1.31 10.85
N ALA A 94 -11.75 -2.02 11.78
CA ALA A 94 -12.40 -3.07 12.55
C ALA A 94 -13.61 -2.58 13.37
N PHE A 95 -13.63 -1.32 13.80
CA PHE A 95 -14.75 -0.71 14.52
C PHE A 95 -15.87 -0.15 13.62
N THR A 96 -15.75 -0.29 12.30
CA THR A 96 -16.81 0.12 11.37
C THR A 96 -18.02 -0.83 11.43
N LYS A 97 -19.18 -0.35 10.92
CA LYS A 97 -20.43 -1.13 10.91
C LYS A 97 -20.51 -2.20 9.82
N LEU A 98 -19.44 -2.43 9.06
CA LEU A 98 -19.40 -3.43 8.01
C LEU A 98 -19.44 -4.86 8.57
N ASN A 99 -19.85 -5.80 7.71
CA ASN A 99 -19.83 -7.24 8.03
C ASN A 99 -18.40 -7.71 8.35
N GLU A 100 -18.25 -8.56 9.37
CA GLU A 100 -16.95 -9.06 9.84
C GLU A 100 -16.18 -9.82 8.75
N PHE A 101 -16.86 -10.65 7.96
CA PHE A 101 -16.23 -11.37 6.86
C PHE A 101 -15.58 -10.40 5.86
N PHE A 102 -16.32 -9.34 5.50
CA PHE A 102 -15.82 -8.34 4.55
C PHE A 102 -14.66 -7.52 5.12
N LYS A 103 -14.72 -7.14 6.41
CA LYS A 103 -13.61 -6.45 7.08
C LYS A 103 -12.34 -7.31 7.06
N ASN A 104 -12.47 -8.58 7.44
CA ASN A 104 -11.34 -9.51 7.46
C ASN A 104 -10.75 -9.70 6.08
N LEU A 105 -11.59 -9.83 5.04
CA LEU A 105 -11.13 -9.96 3.65
C LEU A 105 -10.31 -8.74 3.22
N ILE A 106 -10.79 -7.52 3.45
CA ILE A 106 -10.10 -6.28 3.09
C ILE A 106 -8.76 -6.15 3.82
N ILE A 107 -8.74 -6.45 5.12
CA ILE A 107 -7.50 -6.43 5.93
C ILE A 107 -6.49 -7.45 5.41
N ILE A 108 -6.91 -8.68 5.14
CA ILE A 108 -6.03 -9.73 4.61
C ILE A 108 -5.47 -9.33 3.24
N LEU A 109 -6.32 -8.84 2.33
CA LEU A 109 -5.88 -8.37 1.01
C LEU A 109 -4.87 -7.22 1.13
N CYS A 110 -5.08 -6.31 2.07
CA CYS A 110 -4.16 -5.22 2.36
C CYS A 110 -2.76 -5.75 2.75
N PHE A 111 -2.68 -6.66 3.72
CA PHE A 111 -1.39 -7.20 4.18
C PHE A 111 -0.71 -8.10 3.13
N ILE A 112 -1.47 -8.89 2.35
CA ILE A 112 -0.93 -9.64 1.21
C ILE A 112 -0.31 -8.68 0.19
N SER A 113 -1.00 -7.57 -0.12
CA SER A 113 -0.50 -6.57 -1.07
C SER A 113 0.77 -5.87 -0.58
N ILE A 114 0.89 -5.62 0.73
CA ILE A 114 2.12 -5.10 1.34
C ILE A 114 3.26 -6.12 1.22
N PHE A 115 3.00 -7.38 1.52
CA PHE A 115 3.99 -8.44 1.33
C PHE A 115 4.49 -8.48 -0.12
N MET A 116 3.56 -8.38 -1.09
CA MET A 116 3.91 -8.31 -2.50
C MET A 116 4.69 -7.03 -2.86
N LEU A 117 4.38 -5.89 -2.24
CA LEU A 117 5.14 -4.65 -2.43
C LEU A 117 6.62 -4.82 -2.06
N ILE A 118 6.90 -5.59 -1.01
CA ILE A 118 8.25 -5.86 -0.51
C ILE A 118 9.00 -6.84 -1.41
N ILE A 119 8.33 -7.91 -1.86
CA ILE A 119 8.95 -9.02 -2.60
C ILE A 119 9.01 -8.78 -4.11
N ASN A 120 8.04 -8.05 -4.69
CA ASN A 120 7.98 -7.83 -6.13
C ASN A 120 9.26 -7.24 -6.76
N PRO A 121 9.98 -6.29 -6.15
CA PRO A 121 11.26 -5.80 -6.67
C PRO A 121 12.25 -6.93 -6.93
N TRP A 122 12.37 -7.87 -6.00
CA TRP A 122 13.25 -9.04 -6.11
C TRP A 122 12.76 -10.01 -7.19
N LEU A 123 11.48 -10.32 -7.19
CA LEU A 123 10.88 -11.20 -8.19
C LEU A 123 11.01 -10.63 -9.60
N LEU A 124 10.88 -9.32 -9.78
CA LEU A 124 11.04 -8.67 -11.08
C LEU A 124 12.50 -8.65 -11.55
N THR A 125 13.43 -8.43 -10.63
CA THR A 125 14.87 -8.35 -10.98
C THR A 125 15.41 -9.72 -11.38
N PHE A 126 15.08 -10.78 -10.64
CA PHE A 126 15.66 -12.11 -10.81
C PHE A 126 14.72 -13.15 -11.42
N GLY A 127 13.42 -12.89 -11.41
CA GLY A 127 12.40 -13.82 -11.88
C GLY A 127 11.96 -13.59 -13.33
N PRO A 128 10.98 -14.37 -13.82
CA PRO A 128 10.46 -14.24 -15.16
C PRO A 128 9.65 -12.97 -15.39
N ALA A 129 9.64 -12.46 -16.64
CA ALA A 129 9.05 -11.16 -16.99
C ALA A 129 7.53 -11.06 -16.69
N PHE A 130 6.78 -12.16 -16.77
CA PHE A 130 5.33 -12.15 -16.54
C PHE A 130 4.96 -11.70 -15.10
N LEU A 131 5.87 -11.76 -14.14
CA LEU A 131 5.65 -11.29 -12.76
C LEU A 131 5.38 -9.78 -12.67
N VAL A 132 5.63 -9.04 -13.75
CA VAL A 132 5.25 -7.63 -13.82
C VAL A 132 3.74 -7.41 -13.62
N TYR A 133 2.90 -8.33 -14.09
CA TYR A 133 1.46 -8.25 -13.90
C TYR A 133 1.05 -8.44 -12.43
N LEU A 134 1.79 -9.28 -11.69
CA LEU A 134 1.59 -9.45 -10.26
C LEU A 134 1.88 -8.14 -9.49
N LYS A 135 2.89 -7.39 -9.91
CA LYS A 135 3.18 -6.06 -9.36
C LYS A 135 2.02 -5.09 -9.60
N TYR A 136 1.46 -5.04 -10.81
CA TYR A 136 0.30 -4.19 -11.09
C TYR A 136 -0.89 -4.52 -10.21
N ILE A 137 -1.28 -5.81 -10.19
CA ILE A 137 -2.44 -6.28 -9.42
C ILE A 137 -2.27 -5.94 -7.93
N SER A 138 -1.11 -6.29 -7.34
CA SER A 138 -0.86 -6.02 -5.92
C SER A 138 -0.82 -4.53 -5.60
N SER A 139 -0.28 -3.69 -6.49
CA SER A 139 -0.26 -2.24 -6.30
C SER A 139 -1.67 -1.63 -6.34
N ILE A 140 -2.51 -2.07 -7.28
CA ILE A 140 -3.91 -1.61 -7.36
C ILE A 140 -4.68 -2.02 -6.11
N ILE A 141 -4.54 -3.27 -5.66
CA ILE A 141 -5.22 -3.77 -4.46
C ILE A 141 -4.74 -2.99 -3.23
N LEU A 142 -3.45 -2.69 -3.11
CA LEU A 142 -2.90 -1.92 -2.00
C LEU A 142 -3.50 -0.52 -1.92
N VAL A 143 -3.47 0.21 -3.02
CA VAL A 143 -4.04 1.56 -3.10
C VAL A 143 -5.53 1.53 -2.79
N PHE A 144 -6.27 0.61 -3.42
CA PHE A 144 -7.69 0.44 -3.19
C PHE A 144 -8.01 0.16 -1.71
N THR A 145 -7.33 -0.80 -1.08
CA THR A 145 -7.61 -1.19 0.30
C THR A 145 -7.31 -0.06 1.29
N PHE A 146 -6.22 0.70 1.10
CA PHE A 146 -5.90 1.85 1.95
C PHE A 146 -6.94 2.97 1.80
N LEU A 147 -7.28 3.33 0.57
CA LEU A 147 -8.26 4.39 0.32
C LEU A 147 -9.65 3.98 0.80
N PHE A 148 -10.05 2.74 0.56
CA PHE A 148 -11.34 2.21 1.00
C PHE A 148 -11.46 2.17 2.52
N MET A 149 -10.47 1.60 3.23
CA MET A 149 -10.49 1.54 4.70
C MET A 149 -10.57 2.96 5.30
N GLY A 150 -9.73 3.88 4.86
CA GLY A 150 -9.74 5.25 5.38
C GLY A 150 -11.05 5.98 5.11
N PHE A 151 -11.59 5.88 3.90
CA PHE A 151 -12.89 6.45 3.55
C PHE A 151 -14.03 5.93 4.43
N VAL A 152 -14.11 4.61 4.60
CA VAL A 152 -15.16 3.99 5.42
C VAL A 152 -15.02 4.38 6.88
N VAL A 153 -13.82 4.46 7.41
CA VAL A 153 -13.57 4.92 8.80
C VAL A 153 -14.06 6.37 8.97
N ILE A 154 -13.67 7.29 8.09
CA ILE A 154 -14.11 8.69 8.15
C ILE A 154 -15.62 8.79 8.09
N LYS A 155 -16.27 8.06 7.16
CA LYS A 155 -17.74 8.02 7.05
C LYS A 155 -18.42 7.52 8.32
N ASN A 156 -17.79 6.63 9.10
CA ASN A 156 -18.35 6.14 10.37
C ASN A 156 -18.00 7.01 11.58
N MET A 157 -17.05 7.96 11.42
CA MET A 157 -16.71 8.97 12.45
C MET A 157 -17.61 10.21 12.40
N LEU A 158 -18.12 10.54 11.22
CA LEU A 158 -19.05 11.65 10.98
C LEU A 158 -20.48 11.25 11.30
#